data_5de4d48dbfcf3fd4847cc66b41fd852f
#
_entry.id   5de4d48dbfcf3fd4847cc66b41fd852f
#
_cell.length_a   1.000
_cell.length_b   1.000
_cell.length_c   1.000
_cell.angle_alpha   90.00
_cell.angle_beta   90.00
_cell.angle_gamma   90.00
#
_symmetry.space_group_name_H-M   'P 1'
#
loop_
_entity.id
_entity.type
_entity.pdbx_description
1 polymer ?
#
loop_
_entity_poly.entity_id
_entity_poly.type
_entity_poly.pdbx_seq_one_letter_code
_entity_poly.pdbx_strand_id
1 'polypeptide(L)'
;MAVGIVDRQKLVNIADAVRAKKGITGNMTLDAIASNITSIPTSSNNAKYDFTGSGSRSEGDLKEYLTTIDLSGLDTSNYTDMNYMFQNCSSLTSLDLSSFNTSKVIDMSDMFSNCSSLTSLDLSRFDTSKVGTSGYGTSFKGMFHNCSSLESLDISSFDLSNTYSGNYYSLTSMFNGCKNLKTLKLPNSVSFNKTDIYLDDMFSNCKSLKSLDLSGWDTTNVSCMKGTFYNCDKLETLNLSSWNTTNVTNMESMFGDINPSCISLKNLKLGENWASNSSIKSFYLSGSPLTHDSAVDVLNKLATRDNSPVIKFSKAVGLYQSDIDIATNKGWSVSGCSVLVEDPSTATVGQSAFIDGEMAKCVYVADTPQAWGQRVFTTFSFFENSNGVYRFQWGGYGTETGIRNYEMGNGLSNTNSLIAMNLQSTDGTPTVWDAIKEFRSTHSDRWFVPCRDEVALLKEGNWSDTGESKWSSSEYDTSSNNLAYVSVYDSPYSRSDNKNQGYFLRPFTYV
;
A
#
# COMPACT_ATOMS: atom_id res chain seq x y z
N MET A 1 -46.07 17.04 15.59
CA MET A 1 -45.56 16.12 14.55
C MET A 1 -44.95 17.00 13.48
N ALA A 2 -43.72 17.33 13.65
CA ALA A 2 -43.00 18.17 12.70
C ALA A 2 -42.35 17.27 11.67
N VAL A 3 -42.94 17.25 10.50
CA VAL A 3 -42.19 16.86 9.28
C VAL A 3 -41.00 17.79 9.22
N GLY A 4 -39.80 17.25 9.28
CA GLY A 4 -38.59 18.06 9.16
C GLY A 4 -38.66 18.83 7.86
N ILE A 5 -38.91 20.13 7.95
CA ILE A 5 -38.92 21.05 6.82
C ILE A 5 -37.47 21.04 6.32
N VAL A 6 -37.20 20.32 5.22
CA VAL A 6 -35.94 20.53 4.52
C VAL A 6 -35.90 22.01 4.17
N ASP A 7 -34.90 22.72 4.69
CA ASP A 7 -34.76 24.14 4.50
C ASP A 7 -34.81 24.44 2.99
N ARG A 8 -35.70 25.35 2.61
CA ARG A 8 -35.92 25.76 1.22
C ARG A 8 -34.59 26.16 0.53
N GLN A 9 -33.66 26.73 1.32
CA GLN A 9 -32.33 27.10 0.81
C GLN A 9 -31.46 25.87 0.52
N LYS A 10 -31.60 24.80 1.32
CA LYS A 10 -30.90 23.52 1.04
C LYS A 10 -31.42 22.86 -0.23
N LEU A 11 -32.73 22.92 -0.48
CA LEU A 11 -33.33 22.43 -1.74
C LEU A 11 -32.86 23.23 -2.96
N VAL A 12 -32.73 24.55 -2.82
CA VAL A 12 -32.16 25.42 -3.87
C VAL A 12 -30.69 25.05 -4.13
N ASN A 13 -29.89 24.85 -3.08
CA ASN A 13 -28.48 24.48 -3.20
C ASN A 13 -28.31 23.09 -3.85
N ILE A 14 -29.17 22.13 -3.58
CA ILE A 14 -29.20 20.82 -4.22
C ILE A 14 -29.53 20.98 -5.72
N ALA A 15 -30.56 21.78 -6.04
CA ALA A 15 -30.96 22.05 -7.42
C ALA A 15 -29.85 22.72 -8.23
N ASP A 16 -29.12 23.66 -7.62
CA ASP A 16 -28.00 24.37 -8.24
C ASP A 16 -26.79 23.44 -8.47
N ALA A 17 -26.50 22.57 -7.51
CA ALA A 17 -25.44 21.56 -7.63
C ALA A 17 -25.77 20.55 -8.75
N VAL A 18 -27.01 20.10 -8.86
CA VAL A 18 -27.48 19.21 -9.93
C VAL A 18 -27.37 19.88 -11.29
N ARG A 19 -27.80 21.17 -11.41
CA ARG A 19 -27.67 21.93 -12.66
C ARG A 19 -26.20 22.08 -13.08
N ALA A 20 -25.33 22.45 -12.16
CA ALA A 20 -23.91 22.66 -12.45
C ALA A 20 -23.23 21.37 -12.95
N LYS A 21 -23.60 20.22 -12.38
CA LYS A 21 -22.95 18.94 -12.69
C LYS A 21 -23.49 18.25 -13.93
N LYS A 22 -24.78 18.49 -14.29
CA LYS A 22 -25.44 17.89 -15.46
C LYS A 22 -25.53 18.81 -16.69
N GLY A 23 -25.02 20.03 -16.62
CA GLY A 23 -25.10 20.99 -17.72
C GLY A 23 -26.54 21.37 -18.13
N ILE A 24 -27.50 21.26 -17.23
CA ILE A 24 -28.91 21.55 -17.48
C ILE A 24 -29.11 23.06 -17.47
N THR A 25 -29.45 23.66 -18.63
CA THR A 25 -29.65 25.10 -18.80
C THR A 25 -31.11 25.53 -18.65
N GLY A 26 -31.93 24.82 -17.87
CA GLY A 26 -33.33 25.15 -17.66
C GLY A 26 -33.69 25.27 -16.18
N ASN A 27 -34.66 26.14 -15.85
CA ASN A 27 -35.24 26.21 -14.52
C ASN A 27 -35.95 24.87 -14.20
N MET A 28 -35.34 24.04 -13.35
CA MET A 28 -36.11 23.03 -12.61
C MET A 28 -37.02 23.78 -11.65
N THR A 29 -38.32 23.65 -11.78
CA THR A 29 -39.27 24.26 -10.87
C THR A 29 -39.10 23.57 -9.51
N LEU A 30 -39.24 24.33 -8.42
CA LEU A 30 -39.27 23.76 -7.06
C LEU A 30 -40.27 22.63 -6.94
N ASP A 31 -41.31 22.63 -7.76
CA ASP A 31 -42.32 21.58 -7.85
C ASP A 31 -41.78 20.28 -8.50
N ALA A 32 -40.87 20.36 -9.45
CA ALA A 32 -40.20 19.18 -10.01
C ALA A 32 -39.19 18.57 -9.03
N ILE A 33 -38.54 19.42 -8.23
CA ILE A 33 -37.69 18.97 -7.13
C ILE A 33 -38.57 18.47 -5.97
N ALA A 34 -39.63 19.20 -5.65
CA ALA A 34 -40.61 18.80 -4.63
C ALA A 34 -41.38 17.53 -5.03
N SER A 35 -41.76 17.33 -6.29
CA SER A 35 -42.43 16.08 -6.74
C SER A 35 -41.49 14.88 -6.72
N ASN A 36 -40.19 15.05 -6.91
CA ASN A 36 -39.19 14.01 -6.69
C ASN A 36 -38.86 13.76 -5.22
N ILE A 37 -39.13 14.76 -4.34
CA ILE A 37 -38.99 14.65 -2.88
C ILE A 37 -40.31 14.28 -2.22
N THR A 38 -41.47 14.62 -2.77
CA THR A 38 -42.79 14.20 -2.26
C THR A 38 -43.16 12.75 -2.54
N SER A 39 -42.37 12.06 -3.34
CA SER A 39 -42.35 10.59 -3.31
C SER A 39 -41.71 10.02 -2.04
N ILE A 40 -41.17 10.87 -1.15
CA ILE A 40 -40.78 10.55 0.21
C ILE A 40 -42.08 10.57 1.04
N PRO A 41 -42.61 9.44 1.49
CA PRO A 41 -43.92 9.39 2.13
C PRO A 41 -43.91 10.03 3.52
N THR A 42 -44.86 10.96 3.75
CA THR A 42 -44.99 11.76 4.98
C THR A 42 -46.08 11.27 5.91
N SER A 43 -46.33 9.99 6.06
CA SER A 43 -47.29 9.54 7.10
C SER A 43 -47.14 8.09 7.53
N SER A 44 -47.23 7.93 8.75
CA SER A 44 -47.57 6.90 9.74
C SER A 44 -48.05 5.52 9.31
N ASN A 45 -47.66 4.99 8.16
CA ASN A 45 -47.82 3.59 7.81
C ASN A 45 -46.67 3.20 6.88
N ASN A 46 -45.57 2.68 7.45
CA ASN A 46 -44.55 1.85 6.77
C ASN A 46 -44.19 2.27 5.34
N ALA A 47 -44.19 3.53 5.07
CA ALA A 47 -43.73 4.04 3.81
C ALA A 47 -42.22 4.11 3.85
N LYS A 48 -41.63 3.12 3.31
CA LYS A 48 -40.21 2.89 3.10
C LYS A 48 -39.57 4.11 2.46
N TYR A 49 -38.62 4.72 3.17
CA TYR A 49 -37.41 5.12 2.49
C TYR A 49 -36.82 3.83 1.97
N ASP A 50 -37.15 3.47 0.73
CA ASP A 50 -36.60 2.27 0.14
C ASP A 50 -35.16 2.55 -0.28
N PHE A 51 -34.28 2.57 0.73
CA PHE A 51 -32.86 2.51 0.53
C PHE A 51 -32.41 1.10 0.09
N THR A 52 -33.32 0.13 0.09
CA THR A 52 -33.06 -1.27 -0.27
C THR A 52 -33.09 -1.49 -1.78
N GLY A 53 -32.63 -0.65 -2.56
CA GLY A 53 -32.35 -0.66 -4.00
C GLY A 53 -32.49 -1.95 -4.84
N SER A 54 -33.55 -2.73 -4.69
CA SER A 54 -33.87 -3.84 -5.61
C SER A 54 -34.56 -3.41 -6.91
N GLY A 55 -34.61 -2.09 -7.17
CA GLY A 55 -35.18 -1.52 -8.39
C GLY A 55 -34.10 -1.02 -9.34
N SER A 56 -34.22 -1.28 -10.63
CA SER A 56 -33.41 -0.69 -11.71
C SER A 56 -33.14 0.78 -11.43
N ARG A 57 -31.85 1.17 -11.47
CA ARG A 57 -31.41 2.57 -11.35
C ARG A 57 -32.17 3.44 -12.35
N SER A 58 -33.18 4.19 -11.89
CA SER A 58 -33.75 5.28 -12.67
C SER A 58 -32.78 6.47 -12.60
N GLU A 59 -32.55 7.13 -13.73
CA GLU A 59 -31.83 8.40 -13.84
C GLU A 59 -32.51 9.45 -12.94
N GLY A 60 -32.11 9.57 -11.68
CA GLY A 60 -32.72 10.51 -10.75
C GLY A 60 -32.46 10.21 -9.27
N ASP A 61 -31.60 9.24 -8.95
CA ASP A 61 -31.27 8.92 -7.57
C ASP A 61 -30.47 10.06 -6.94
N LEU A 62 -31.15 10.82 -6.03
CA LEU A 62 -30.55 11.99 -5.36
C LEU A 62 -29.51 11.58 -4.29
N LYS A 63 -29.31 10.30 -4.04
CA LYS A 63 -28.39 9.80 -3.00
C LYS A 63 -26.97 10.35 -3.16
N GLU A 64 -26.49 10.47 -4.40
CA GLU A 64 -25.14 10.98 -4.67
C GLU A 64 -24.91 12.45 -4.28
N TYR A 65 -25.97 13.24 -4.08
CA TYR A 65 -25.91 14.67 -3.77
C TYR A 65 -26.16 14.98 -2.31
N LEU A 66 -26.62 14.01 -1.51
CA LEU A 66 -26.91 14.22 -0.09
C LEU A 66 -25.60 14.31 0.70
N THR A 67 -25.39 15.42 1.40
CA THR A 67 -24.24 15.61 2.30
C THR A 67 -24.53 15.17 3.73
N THR A 68 -25.79 15.14 4.12
CA THR A 68 -26.29 14.66 5.41
C THR A 68 -27.67 14.03 5.24
N ILE A 69 -27.98 13.04 6.08
CA ILE A 69 -29.28 12.36 6.10
C ILE A 69 -29.78 12.40 7.55
N ASP A 70 -31.03 12.86 7.75
CA ASP A 70 -31.69 12.78 9.04
C ASP A 70 -32.46 11.48 9.17
N LEU A 71 -32.03 10.60 10.06
CA LEU A 71 -32.58 9.28 10.32
C LEU A 71 -33.30 9.20 11.68
N SER A 72 -33.48 10.31 12.40
CA SER A 72 -34.01 10.34 13.77
C SER A 72 -35.44 9.78 13.91
N GLY A 73 -36.21 9.74 12.81
CA GLY A 73 -37.55 9.17 12.76
C GLY A 73 -37.62 7.74 12.19
N LEU A 74 -36.50 7.13 11.82
CA LEU A 74 -36.47 5.82 11.20
C LEU A 74 -36.43 4.70 12.25
N ASP A 75 -37.50 3.91 12.35
CA ASP A 75 -37.53 2.70 13.18
C ASP A 75 -37.03 1.50 12.35
N THR A 76 -35.85 0.99 12.68
CA THR A 76 -35.23 -0.16 12.02
C THR A 76 -35.45 -1.49 12.75
N SER A 77 -36.21 -1.50 13.85
CA SER A 77 -36.38 -2.66 14.74
C SER A 77 -36.96 -3.91 14.07
N ASN A 78 -37.59 -3.77 12.89
CA ASN A 78 -38.15 -4.86 12.11
C ASN A 78 -37.40 -5.11 10.80
N TYR A 79 -36.29 -4.41 10.54
CA TYR A 79 -35.52 -4.64 9.33
C TYR A 79 -34.73 -5.95 9.45
N THR A 80 -34.86 -6.78 8.46
CA THR A 80 -34.08 -8.01 8.33
C THR A 80 -33.03 -7.91 7.23
N ASP A 81 -33.12 -6.88 6.38
CA ASP A 81 -32.25 -6.63 5.26
C ASP A 81 -31.90 -5.14 5.20
N MET A 82 -30.62 -4.83 5.20
CA MET A 82 -30.06 -3.49 5.06
C MET A 82 -29.06 -3.39 3.90
N ASN A 83 -29.11 -4.37 2.97
CA ASN A 83 -28.25 -4.34 1.80
C ASN A 83 -28.48 -3.06 0.98
N TYR A 84 -27.41 -2.47 0.43
CA TYR A 84 -27.42 -1.26 -0.41
C TYR A 84 -28.04 0.00 0.25
N MET A 85 -28.35 0.00 1.55
CA MET A 85 -29.16 1.05 2.21
C MET A 85 -28.63 2.46 1.94
N PHE A 86 -27.31 2.69 2.04
CA PHE A 86 -26.64 3.95 1.75
C PHE A 86 -25.73 3.87 0.51
N GLN A 87 -25.89 2.84 -0.31
CA GLN A 87 -25.07 2.68 -1.51
C GLN A 87 -25.10 3.91 -2.41
N ASN A 88 -23.93 4.36 -2.90
CA ASN A 88 -23.76 5.50 -3.79
C ASN A 88 -24.09 6.88 -3.16
N CYS A 89 -24.18 6.98 -1.83
CA CYS A 89 -24.23 8.28 -1.14
C CYS A 89 -22.86 8.98 -1.17
N SER A 90 -22.39 9.29 -2.37
CA SER A 90 -20.99 9.70 -2.61
C SER A 90 -20.62 11.08 -2.03
N SER A 91 -21.60 11.94 -1.76
CA SER A 91 -21.40 13.25 -1.14
C SER A 91 -21.63 13.25 0.38
N LEU A 92 -22.06 12.12 0.96
CA LEU A 92 -22.35 11.99 2.38
C LEU A 92 -21.06 12.10 3.20
N THR A 93 -20.98 13.10 4.09
CA THR A 93 -19.78 13.39 4.90
C THR A 93 -19.86 12.83 6.31
N SER A 94 -21.08 12.69 6.83
CA SER A 94 -21.35 12.12 8.15
C SER A 94 -22.71 11.43 8.18
N LEU A 95 -22.85 10.45 9.07
CA LEU A 95 -24.10 9.69 9.22
C LEU A 95 -24.26 9.30 10.68
N ASP A 96 -25.41 9.68 11.26
CA ASP A 96 -25.80 9.28 12.61
C ASP A 96 -26.66 8.01 12.55
N LEU A 97 -26.11 6.91 13.05
CA LEU A 97 -26.76 5.60 13.12
C LEU A 97 -27.13 5.21 14.57
N SER A 98 -27.10 6.13 15.50
CA SER A 98 -27.32 5.88 16.93
C SER A 98 -28.71 5.32 17.26
N SER A 99 -29.72 5.58 16.39
CA SER A 99 -31.08 5.06 16.50
C SER A 99 -31.27 3.67 15.86
N PHE A 100 -30.28 3.14 15.15
CA PHE A 100 -30.42 1.88 14.41
C PHE A 100 -30.47 0.68 15.36
N ASN A 101 -31.45 -0.19 15.14
CA ASN A 101 -31.53 -1.51 15.71
C ASN A 101 -31.28 -2.54 14.61
N THR A 102 -30.15 -3.22 14.68
CA THR A 102 -29.73 -4.21 13.67
C THR A 102 -29.87 -5.66 14.12
N SER A 103 -30.49 -5.91 15.29
CA SER A 103 -30.57 -7.24 15.92
C SER A 103 -31.32 -8.30 15.13
N LYS A 104 -32.07 -7.90 14.09
CA LYS A 104 -32.77 -8.83 13.20
C LYS A 104 -32.17 -8.88 11.78
N VAL A 105 -31.15 -8.08 11.52
CA VAL A 105 -30.57 -7.93 10.18
C VAL A 105 -29.74 -9.16 9.84
N ILE A 106 -29.98 -9.73 8.66
CA ILE A 106 -29.31 -10.93 8.15
C ILE A 106 -28.40 -10.62 6.94
N ASP A 107 -28.57 -9.46 6.29
CA ASP A 107 -27.74 -9.01 5.16
C ASP A 107 -27.42 -7.51 5.28
N MET A 108 -26.12 -7.17 5.24
CA MET A 108 -25.59 -5.81 5.25
C MET A 108 -24.69 -5.54 4.03
N SER A 109 -24.82 -6.37 2.98
CA SER A 109 -23.95 -6.24 1.80
C SER A 109 -24.12 -4.88 1.14
N ASP A 110 -22.99 -4.32 0.69
CA ASP A 110 -22.92 -3.04 -0.02
C ASP A 110 -23.60 -1.87 0.73
N MET A 111 -23.86 -1.98 2.05
CA MET A 111 -24.64 -1.00 2.81
C MET A 111 -24.10 0.43 2.68
N PHE A 112 -22.79 0.61 2.71
CA PHE A 112 -22.11 1.91 2.55
C PHE A 112 -21.27 1.99 1.28
N SER A 113 -21.45 1.05 0.35
CA SER A 113 -20.66 1.00 -0.89
C SER A 113 -20.74 2.33 -1.65
N ASN A 114 -19.56 2.85 -2.05
CA ASN A 114 -19.40 4.15 -2.73
C ASN A 114 -19.83 5.40 -1.91
N CYS A 115 -19.85 5.33 -0.57
CA CYS A 115 -19.92 6.52 0.28
C CYS A 115 -18.54 7.22 0.34
N SER A 116 -18.09 7.73 -0.80
CA SER A 116 -16.70 8.15 -1.04
C SER A 116 -16.27 9.39 -0.27
N SER A 117 -17.20 10.21 0.24
CA SER A 117 -16.90 11.40 1.05
C SER A 117 -17.02 11.16 2.56
N LEU A 118 -17.46 9.97 2.99
CA LEU A 118 -17.63 9.64 4.39
C LEU A 118 -16.26 9.51 5.07
N THR A 119 -15.99 10.31 6.10
CA THR A 119 -14.69 10.38 6.78
C THR A 119 -14.62 9.54 8.05
N SER A 120 -15.75 9.32 8.70
CA SER A 120 -15.88 8.50 9.90
C SER A 120 -17.27 7.86 9.97
N LEU A 121 -17.36 6.74 10.69
CA LEU A 121 -18.61 6.01 10.90
C LEU A 121 -18.57 5.31 12.25
N ASP A 122 -19.59 5.57 13.09
CA ASP A 122 -19.77 4.86 14.36
C ASP A 122 -20.74 3.69 14.20
N LEU A 123 -20.21 2.49 14.33
CA LEU A 123 -20.95 1.22 14.25
C LEU A 123 -20.96 0.47 15.58
N SER A 124 -20.60 1.12 16.68
CA SER A 124 -20.45 0.48 18.00
C SER A 124 -21.76 -0.15 18.53
N ARG A 125 -22.91 0.27 18.00
CA ARG A 125 -24.22 -0.25 18.35
C ARG A 125 -24.76 -1.35 17.41
N PHE A 126 -24.01 -1.69 16.36
CA PHE A 126 -24.46 -2.69 15.41
C PHE A 126 -24.37 -4.09 16.04
N ASP A 127 -25.50 -4.76 16.11
CA ASP A 127 -25.58 -6.21 16.39
C ASP A 127 -25.56 -6.95 15.04
N THR A 128 -24.47 -7.68 14.80
CA THR A 128 -24.26 -8.44 13.57
C THR A 128 -24.42 -9.96 13.76
N SER A 129 -24.88 -10.39 14.94
CA SER A 129 -24.98 -11.82 15.31
C SER A 129 -25.93 -12.63 14.41
N LYS A 130 -26.83 -11.97 13.68
CA LYS A 130 -27.76 -12.61 12.74
C LYS A 130 -27.30 -12.53 11.28
N VAL A 131 -26.29 -11.73 10.97
CA VAL A 131 -25.84 -11.57 9.59
C VAL A 131 -25.25 -12.89 9.08
N GLY A 132 -25.72 -13.33 7.91
CA GLY A 132 -25.32 -14.59 7.28
C GLY A 132 -25.97 -15.84 7.80
N THR A 133 -26.90 -15.75 8.77
CA THR A 133 -27.55 -16.96 9.35
C THR A 133 -28.65 -17.55 8.48
N SER A 134 -29.22 -16.82 7.52
CA SER A 134 -30.42 -17.22 6.78
C SER A 134 -30.13 -18.11 5.60
N GLY A 135 -29.05 -18.44 5.18
CA GLY A 135 -28.78 -19.22 3.96
C GLY A 135 -29.12 -18.50 2.63
N TYR A 136 -29.53 -17.23 2.71
CA TYR A 136 -29.75 -16.32 1.58
C TYR A 136 -29.09 -15.00 1.91
N GLY A 137 -28.51 -14.32 0.91
CA GLY A 137 -27.87 -13.03 1.07
C GLY A 137 -26.36 -13.10 0.90
N THR A 138 -25.73 -11.94 0.87
CA THR A 138 -24.30 -11.77 0.62
C THR A 138 -23.55 -11.26 1.86
N SER A 139 -24.20 -11.29 3.01
CA SER A 139 -23.65 -10.98 4.36
C SER A 139 -23.02 -9.60 4.45
N PHE A 140 -21.68 -9.51 4.36
CA PHE A 140 -20.89 -8.29 4.45
C PHE A 140 -20.19 -7.91 3.13
N LYS A 141 -20.53 -8.58 2.02
CA LYS A 141 -19.94 -8.29 0.72
C LYS A 141 -19.97 -6.78 0.45
N GLY A 142 -18.83 -6.20 0.10
CA GLY A 142 -18.72 -4.81 -0.32
C GLY A 142 -19.24 -3.76 0.67
N MET A 143 -19.47 -4.11 1.95
CA MET A 143 -20.14 -3.22 2.92
C MET A 143 -19.54 -1.81 2.94
N PHE A 144 -18.22 -1.68 2.82
CA PHE A 144 -17.50 -0.40 2.78
C PHE A 144 -16.77 -0.18 1.46
N HIS A 145 -17.17 -0.89 0.38
CA HIS A 145 -16.50 -0.76 -0.91
C HIS A 145 -16.45 0.70 -1.38
N ASN A 146 -15.25 1.19 -1.76
CA ASN A 146 -15.01 2.56 -2.19
C ASN A 146 -15.40 3.67 -1.18
N CYS A 147 -15.39 3.40 0.12
CA CYS A 147 -15.41 4.45 1.15
C CYS A 147 -14.03 5.16 1.19
N SER A 148 -13.69 5.85 0.10
CA SER A 148 -12.32 6.29 -0.18
C SER A 148 -11.79 7.38 0.74
N SER A 149 -12.66 8.14 1.42
CA SER A 149 -12.29 9.19 2.40
C SER A 149 -12.26 8.69 3.84
N LEU A 150 -12.69 7.45 4.10
CA LEU A 150 -12.71 6.90 5.44
C LEU A 150 -11.28 6.72 5.97
N GLU A 151 -10.95 7.38 7.08
CA GLU A 151 -9.59 7.36 7.65
C GLU A 151 -9.41 6.31 8.76
N SER A 152 -10.47 6.05 9.50
CA SER A 152 -10.49 5.04 10.56
C SER A 152 -11.84 4.33 10.63
N LEU A 153 -11.82 3.05 10.98
CA LEU A 153 -13.03 2.27 11.19
C LEU A 153 -12.81 1.25 12.31
N ASP A 154 -13.79 1.15 13.22
CA ASP A 154 -13.81 0.15 14.27
C ASP A 154 -15.03 -0.77 14.09
N ILE A 155 -14.77 -2.02 13.74
CA ILE A 155 -15.75 -3.11 13.67
C ILE A 155 -15.33 -4.29 14.55
N SER A 156 -14.57 -4.02 15.61
CA SER A 156 -14.09 -5.07 16.52
C SER A 156 -15.22 -5.82 17.24
N SER A 157 -16.42 -5.25 17.28
CA SER A 157 -17.63 -5.88 17.82
C SER A 157 -18.41 -6.74 16.83
N PHE A 158 -18.03 -6.77 15.54
CA PHE A 158 -18.78 -7.52 14.53
C PHE A 158 -18.58 -9.02 14.69
N ASP A 159 -19.68 -9.77 14.57
CA ASP A 159 -19.63 -11.22 14.41
C ASP A 159 -19.57 -11.57 12.91
N LEU A 160 -18.38 -11.99 12.47
CA LEU A 160 -18.13 -12.44 11.09
C LEU A 160 -18.24 -13.97 10.92
N SER A 161 -18.52 -14.72 12.01
CA SER A 161 -18.46 -16.18 12.03
C SER A 161 -19.55 -16.87 11.18
N ASN A 162 -20.69 -16.21 11.02
CA ASN A 162 -21.84 -16.74 10.31
C ASN A 162 -21.92 -16.32 8.84
N THR A 163 -20.87 -15.75 8.29
CA THR A 163 -20.86 -15.33 6.89
C THR A 163 -21.28 -16.46 5.96
N TYR A 164 -22.18 -16.16 5.04
CA TYR A 164 -22.80 -17.17 4.17
C TYR A 164 -21.89 -17.57 3.00
N SER A 165 -21.85 -18.86 2.70
CA SER A 165 -20.93 -19.48 1.74
C SER A 165 -21.54 -19.80 0.36
N GLY A 166 -22.80 -19.54 0.12
CA GLY A 166 -23.53 -20.13 -1.03
C GLY A 166 -23.30 -19.48 -2.40
N ASN A 167 -22.70 -18.29 -2.51
CA ASN A 167 -22.66 -17.51 -3.76
C ASN A 167 -21.33 -16.78 -4.04
N TYR A 168 -20.18 -17.26 -3.58
CA TYR A 168 -18.86 -16.67 -3.87
C TYR A 168 -18.64 -15.24 -3.33
N TYR A 169 -19.35 -14.78 -2.29
CA TYR A 169 -19.36 -13.36 -1.96
C TYR A 169 -19.22 -13.01 -0.47
N SER A 170 -18.93 -13.94 0.41
CA SER A 170 -19.01 -13.77 1.88
C SER A 170 -18.46 -12.46 2.43
N LEU A 171 -17.14 -12.24 2.34
CA LEU A 171 -16.45 -11.01 2.73
C LEU A 171 -15.80 -10.31 1.54
N THR A 172 -16.18 -10.73 0.33
CA THR A 172 -15.62 -10.21 -0.93
C THR A 172 -15.73 -8.70 -0.98
N SER A 173 -14.62 -8.03 -1.28
CA SER A 173 -14.53 -6.58 -1.46
C SER A 173 -15.00 -5.73 -0.27
N MET A 174 -15.09 -6.28 0.96
CA MET A 174 -15.67 -5.57 2.10
C MET A 174 -15.06 -4.18 2.32
N PHE A 175 -13.75 -4.03 2.17
CA PHE A 175 -13.01 -2.75 2.29
C PHE A 175 -12.34 -2.32 0.99
N ASN A 176 -12.63 -2.97 -0.14
CA ASN A 176 -11.96 -2.65 -1.40
C ASN A 176 -12.14 -1.17 -1.75
N GLY A 177 -11.04 -0.48 -2.03
CA GLY A 177 -11.05 0.93 -2.40
C GLY A 177 -11.15 1.92 -1.24
N CYS A 178 -11.01 1.48 0.02
CA CYS A 178 -10.86 2.36 1.19
C CYS A 178 -9.45 3.00 1.19
N LYS A 179 -9.17 3.86 0.22
CA LYS A 179 -7.81 4.36 -0.10
C LYS A 179 -7.14 5.12 1.04
N ASN A 180 -7.91 5.85 1.85
CA ASN A 180 -7.40 6.67 2.95
C ASN A 180 -7.44 5.99 4.31
N LEU A 181 -7.90 4.74 4.39
CA LEU A 181 -8.03 4.00 5.63
C LEU A 181 -6.64 3.72 6.23
N LYS A 182 -6.34 4.37 7.35
CA LYS A 182 -5.07 4.29 8.09
C LYS A 182 -5.15 3.30 9.24
N THR A 183 -6.33 3.23 9.89
CA THR A 183 -6.57 2.39 11.06
C THR A 183 -7.86 1.59 10.87
N LEU A 184 -7.75 0.28 10.94
CA LEU A 184 -8.89 -0.64 10.90
C LEU A 184 -8.80 -1.57 12.10
N LYS A 185 -9.83 -1.54 12.97
CA LYS A 185 -9.96 -2.51 14.05
C LYS A 185 -10.99 -3.57 13.64
N LEU A 186 -10.51 -4.78 13.60
CA LEU A 186 -11.27 -5.99 13.27
C LEU A 186 -11.55 -6.81 14.55
N PRO A 187 -12.49 -7.76 14.54
CA PRO A 187 -12.61 -8.76 15.60
C PRO A 187 -11.27 -9.47 15.82
N ASN A 188 -10.86 -9.58 17.09
CA ASN A 188 -9.58 -10.19 17.48
C ASN A 188 -9.47 -11.67 17.08
N SER A 189 -10.61 -12.37 17.00
CA SER A 189 -10.67 -13.74 16.51
C SER A 189 -11.91 -13.95 15.66
N VAL A 190 -11.74 -14.68 14.57
CA VAL A 190 -12.82 -15.09 13.68
C VAL A 190 -12.63 -16.56 13.35
N SER A 191 -13.70 -17.36 13.57
CA SER A 191 -13.75 -18.74 13.11
C SER A 191 -15.01 -18.90 12.28
N PHE A 192 -14.85 -19.18 11.00
CA PHE A 192 -15.98 -19.28 10.08
C PHE A 192 -16.73 -20.59 10.26
N ASN A 193 -18.02 -20.52 10.58
CA ASN A 193 -18.89 -21.68 10.81
C ASN A 193 -19.35 -22.37 9.51
N LYS A 194 -19.08 -21.77 8.36
CA LYS A 194 -19.44 -22.27 7.02
C LYS A 194 -18.19 -22.55 6.21
N THR A 195 -18.27 -23.49 5.29
CA THR A 195 -17.26 -23.78 4.27
C THR A 195 -17.38 -22.83 3.07
N ASP A 196 -16.40 -22.82 2.20
CA ASP A 196 -16.38 -22.03 0.97
C ASP A 196 -16.51 -20.52 1.21
N ILE A 197 -15.78 -20.02 2.19
CA ILE A 197 -15.67 -18.59 2.49
C ILE A 197 -14.73 -17.92 1.50
N TYR A 198 -15.11 -16.73 1.03
CA TYR A 198 -14.38 -15.92 0.06
C TYR A 198 -13.88 -14.63 0.70
N LEU A 199 -12.57 -14.39 0.64
CA LEU A 199 -11.90 -13.16 1.07
C LEU A 199 -11.42 -12.33 -0.13
N ASP A 200 -12.01 -12.59 -1.32
CA ASP A 200 -11.56 -11.97 -2.57
C ASP A 200 -11.63 -10.45 -2.49
N ASP A 201 -10.52 -9.80 -2.83
CA ASP A 201 -10.38 -8.34 -2.82
C ASP A 201 -10.76 -7.65 -1.50
N MET A 202 -10.79 -8.37 -0.37
CA MET A 202 -11.34 -7.85 0.90
C MET A 202 -10.68 -6.54 1.33
N PHE A 203 -9.36 -6.41 1.21
CA PHE A 203 -8.57 -5.22 1.52
C PHE A 203 -7.93 -4.59 0.28
N SER A 204 -8.33 -5.02 -0.91
CA SER A 204 -7.76 -4.51 -2.16
C SER A 204 -7.85 -2.98 -2.22
N ASN A 205 -6.79 -2.32 -2.67
CA ASN A 205 -6.71 -0.85 -2.78
C ASN A 205 -6.84 -0.08 -1.44
N CYS A 206 -6.56 -0.71 -0.29
CA CYS A 206 -6.39 -0.02 0.99
C CYS A 206 -5.00 0.62 1.08
N LYS A 207 -4.77 1.65 0.25
CA LYS A 207 -3.45 2.22 -0.03
C LYS A 207 -2.75 2.88 1.15
N SER A 208 -3.50 3.27 2.20
CA SER A 208 -2.96 3.98 3.35
C SER A 208 -2.79 3.12 4.60
N LEU A 209 -3.24 1.86 4.56
CA LEU A 209 -3.16 0.93 5.68
C LEU A 209 -1.71 0.47 5.89
N LYS A 210 -1.14 0.71 7.08
CA LYS A 210 0.27 0.40 7.38
C LYS A 210 0.47 -0.97 8.02
N SER A 211 -0.49 -1.41 8.80
CA SER A 211 -0.47 -2.71 9.46
C SER A 211 -1.86 -3.27 9.61
N LEU A 212 -1.96 -4.58 9.64
CA LEU A 212 -3.20 -5.30 9.87
C LEU A 212 -2.87 -6.57 10.65
N ASP A 213 -3.54 -6.77 11.79
CA ASP A 213 -3.42 -7.98 12.57
C ASP A 213 -4.60 -8.92 12.30
N LEU A 214 -4.29 -10.04 11.69
CA LEU A 214 -5.24 -11.12 11.37
C LEU A 214 -4.83 -12.43 12.02
N SER A 215 -3.95 -12.38 13.02
CA SER A 215 -3.37 -13.55 13.69
C SER A 215 -4.38 -14.39 14.46
N GLY A 216 -5.55 -13.84 14.78
CA GLY A 216 -6.66 -14.55 15.43
C GLY A 216 -7.69 -15.14 14.47
N TRP A 217 -7.47 -15.07 13.16
CA TRP A 217 -8.43 -15.55 12.16
C TRP A 217 -8.15 -17.00 11.77
N ASP A 218 -9.12 -17.88 11.97
CA ASP A 218 -9.09 -19.25 11.46
C ASP A 218 -9.63 -19.30 10.04
N THR A 219 -8.74 -19.53 9.08
CA THR A 219 -9.10 -19.58 7.66
C THR A 219 -9.29 -21.00 7.13
N THR A 220 -9.48 -22.00 8.01
CA THR A 220 -9.65 -23.41 7.60
C THR A 220 -10.78 -23.59 6.60
N ASN A 221 -11.84 -22.78 6.70
CA ASN A 221 -13.02 -22.84 5.82
C ASN A 221 -12.97 -21.85 4.65
N VAL A 222 -11.83 -21.19 4.40
CA VAL A 222 -11.68 -20.25 3.28
C VAL A 222 -11.25 -20.99 2.03
N SER A 223 -11.92 -20.71 0.90
CA SER A 223 -11.68 -21.34 -0.41
C SER A 223 -10.99 -20.42 -1.40
N CYS A 224 -11.17 -19.10 -1.28
CA CYS A 224 -10.60 -18.11 -2.20
C CYS A 224 -10.04 -16.89 -1.45
N MET A 225 -8.85 -16.45 -1.87
CA MET A 225 -8.12 -15.29 -1.32
C MET A 225 -7.57 -14.42 -2.48
N LYS A 226 -8.26 -14.43 -3.64
CA LYS A 226 -7.83 -13.66 -4.81
C LYS A 226 -7.80 -12.17 -4.46
N GLY A 227 -6.68 -11.48 -4.77
CA GLY A 227 -6.55 -10.04 -4.61
C GLY A 227 -6.71 -9.51 -3.18
N THR A 228 -6.72 -10.36 -2.14
CA THR A 228 -7.10 -9.97 -0.76
C THR A 228 -6.35 -8.72 -0.28
N PHE A 229 -5.05 -8.58 -0.58
CA PHE A 229 -4.22 -7.42 -0.22
C PHE A 229 -3.68 -6.68 -1.45
N TYR A 230 -4.31 -6.82 -2.60
CA TYR A 230 -3.86 -6.17 -3.83
C TYR A 230 -3.81 -4.65 -3.68
N ASN A 231 -2.71 -3.98 -4.07
CA ASN A 231 -2.50 -2.53 -3.94
C ASN A 231 -2.60 -1.97 -2.50
N CYS A 232 -2.22 -2.74 -1.48
CA CYS A 232 -2.00 -2.24 -0.13
C CYS A 232 -0.61 -1.58 -0.04
N ASP A 233 -0.42 -0.44 -0.71
CA ASP A 233 0.89 0.13 -1.02
C ASP A 233 1.70 0.56 0.20
N LYS A 234 1.04 0.91 1.33
CA LYS A 234 1.71 1.31 2.58
C LYS A 234 1.75 0.22 3.65
N LEU A 235 1.30 -1.00 3.33
CA LEU A 235 1.34 -2.11 4.27
C LEU A 235 2.79 -2.55 4.49
N GLU A 236 3.32 -2.34 5.70
CA GLU A 236 4.71 -2.62 6.06
C GLU A 236 4.87 -3.98 6.73
N THR A 237 3.86 -4.39 7.52
CA THR A 237 3.86 -5.64 8.27
C THR A 237 2.51 -6.34 8.15
N LEU A 238 2.53 -7.66 8.01
CA LEU A 238 1.33 -8.48 7.96
C LEU A 238 1.58 -9.83 8.63
N ASN A 239 0.75 -10.17 9.61
CA ASN A 239 0.82 -11.42 10.34
C ASN A 239 -0.36 -12.33 9.97
N LEU A 240 -0.07 -13.39 9.22
CA LEU A 240 -1.00 -14.44 8.80
C LEU A 240 -0.58 -15.82 9.37
N SER A 241 0.15 -15.85 10.50
CA SER A 241 0.73 -17.08 11.03
C SER A 241 -0.29 -18.13 11.48
N SER A 242 -1.53 -17.72 11.77
CA SER A 242 -2.64 -18.62 12.10
C SER A 242 -3.40 -19.13 10.86
N TRP A 243 -3.14 -18.56 9.69
CA TRP A 243 -3.91 -18.87 8.49
C TRP A 243 -3.63 -20.27 7.96
N ASN A 244 -4.69 -21.03 7.78
CA ASN A 244 -4.68 -22.34 7.14
C ASN A 244 -5.16 -22.20 5.68
N THR A 245 -4.30 -22.55 4.73
CA THR A 245 -4.60 -22.41 3.30
C THR A 245 -4.89 -23.74 2.60
N THR A 246 -5.13 -24.82 3.36
CA THR A 246 -5.33 -26.17 2.81
C THR A 246 -6.50 -26.22 1.84
N ASN A 247 -7.60 -25.53 2.13
CA ASN A 247 -8.80 -25.51 1.31
C ASN A 247 -8.81 -24.38 0.27
N VAL A 248 -7.80 -23.51 0.26
CA VAL A 248 -7.74 -22.38 -0.67
C VAL A 248 -7.37 -22.87 -2.06
N THR A 249 -8.22 -22.59 -3.03
CA THR A 249 -8.03 -22.99 -4.44
C THR A 249 -7.52 -21.84 -5.31
N ASN A 250 -7.66 -20.59 -4.88
CA ASN A 250 -7.25 -19.40 -5.62
C ASN A 250 -6.63 -18.35 -4.70
N MET A 251 -5.37 -17.99 -4.98
CA MET A 251 -4.60 -16.91 -4.34
C MET A 251 -4.07 -15.91 -5.39
N GLU A 252 -4.67 -15.88 -6.58
CA GLU A 252 -4.22 -15.01 -7.66
C GLU A 252 -4.16 -13.56 -7.18
N SER A 253 -3.04 -12.90 -7.47
CA SER A 253 -2.82 -11.48 -7.16
C SER A 253 -3.01 -11.10 -5.67
N MET A 254 -2.92 -12.06 -4.73
CA MET A 254 -3.17 -11.81 -3.30
C MET A 254 -2.34 -10.64 -2.76
N PHE A 255 -1.06 -10.54 -3.16
CA PHE A 255 -0.15 -9.44 -2.83
C PHE A 255 0.30 -8.66 -4.09
N GLY A 256 -0.36 -8.86 -5.20
CA GLY A 256 0.00 -8.33 -6.50
C GLY A 256 0.22 -9.43 -7.53
N ASP A 257 0.53 -9.03 -8.75
CA ASP A 257 0.80 -9.92 -9.88
C ASP A 257 2.11 -9.53 -10.60
N ILE A 258 2.04 -9.32 -11.92
CA ILE A 258 3.17 -8.85 -12.73
C ILE A 258 3.49 -7.37 -12.39
N ASN A 259 2.49 -6.58 -12.02
CA ASN A 259 2.68 -5.19 -11.60
C ASN A 259 3.02 -5.13 -10.12
N PRO A 260 3.97 -4.28 -9.71
CA PRO A 260 4.31 -4.09 -8.31
C PRO A 260 3.08 -3.66 -7.49
N SER A 261 2.86 -4.34 -6.39
CA SER A 261 1.80 -4.09 -5.41
C SER A 261 2.35 -4.38 -4.02
N CYS A 262 1.75 -3.84 -2.96
CA CYS A 262 2.28 -3.96 -1.60
C CYS A 262 3.75 -3.51 -1.49
N ILE A 263 4.07 -2.39 -2.13
CA ILE A 263 5.44 -1.89 -2.34
C ILE A 263 6.20 -1.51 -1.07
N SER A 264 5.54 -1.53 0.09
CA SER A 264 6.15 -1.25 1.40
C SER A 264 6.24 -2.50 2.30
N LEU A 265 5.74 -3.67 1.87
CA LEU A 265 5.67 -4.86 2.72
C LEU A 265 7.07 -5.46 2.95
N LYS A 266 7.58 -5.29 4.17
CA LYS A 266 8.90 -5.75 4.62
C LYS A 266 8.82 -7.03 5.45
N ASN A 267 7.76 -7.18 6.26
CA ASN A 267 7.61 -8.29 7.18
C ASN A 267 6.28 -9.01 6.94
N LEU A 268 6.37 -10.23 6.43
CA LEU A 268 5.25 -11.13 6.20
C LEU A 268 5.46 -12.41 6.99
N LYS A 269 4.48 -12.79 7.82
CA LYS A 269 4.45 -14.09 8.49
C LYS A 269 3.31 -14.91 7.93
N LEU A 270 3.61 -16.13 7.47
CA LEU A 270 2.62 -17.05 6.91
C LEU A 270 2.32 -18.20 7.88
N GLY A 271 1.16 -18.82 7.71
CA GLY A 271 0.82 -20.08 8.37
C GLY A 271 1.61 -21.26 7.80
N GLU A 272 1.55 -22.39 8.50
CA GLU A 272 2.22 -23.62 8.09
C GLU A 272 1.60 -24.23 6.83
N ASN A 273 2.41 -24.96 6.05
CA ASN A 273 1.99 -25.61 4.80
C ASN A 273 1.27 -24.66 3.82
N TRP A 274 1.79 -23.45 3.68
CA TRP A 274 1.21 -22.41 2.83
C TRP A 274 1.08 -22.85 1.38
N ALA A 275 -0.06 -22.55 0.76
CA ALA A 275 -0.39 -22.88 -0.62
C ALA A 275 -0.27 -24.38 -0.93
N SER A 276 -0.72 -25.25 -0.02
CA SER A 276 -0.69 -26.71 -0.16
C SER A 276 -1.63 -27.25 -1.25
N ASN A 277 -2.71 -26.53 -1.59
CA ASN A 277 -3.65 -26.97 -2.60
C ASN A 277 -3.02 -26.99 -4.02
N SER A 278 -3.22 -28.10 -4.75
CA SER A 278 -2.63 -28.28 -6.09
C SER A 278 -3.16 -27.31 -7.15
N SER A 279 -4.29 -26.66 -6.91
CA SER A 279 -4.81 -25.60 -7.79
C SER A 279 -3.93 -24.35 -7.80
N ILE A 280 -3.19 -24.08 -6.72
CA ILE A 280 -2.29 -22.93 -6.65
C ILE A 280 -1.06 -23.20 -7.54
N LYS A 281 -0.90 -22.40 -8.59
CA LYS A 281 0.21 -22.52 -9.57
C LYS A 281 1.31 -21.50 -9.35
N SER A 282 0.98 -20.41 -8.65
CA SER A 282 1.92 -19.32 -8.41
C SER A 282 1.54 -18.55 -7.15
N PHE A 283 2.56 -17.94 -6.53
CA PHE A 283 2.44 -17.05 -5.40
C PHE A 283 3.35 -15.84 -5.63
N TYR A 284 2.77 -14.67 -5.83
CA TYR A 284 3.50 -13.47 -6.25
C TYR A 284 3.67 -12.48 -5.11
N LEU A 285 4.93 -12.13 -4.86
CA LEU A 285 5.41 -11.09 -3.94
C LEU A 285 6.28 -10.07 -4.70
N SER A 286 6.00 -9.88 -5.99
CA SER A 286 6.86 -9.14 -6.93
C SER A 286 7.06 -7.68 -6.59
N GLY A 287 6.12 -7.05 -5.85
CA GLY A 287 6.23 -5.66 -5.40
C GLY A 287 6.78 -5.51 -3.98
N SER A 288 6.76 -6.58 -3.20
CA SER A 288 7.03 -6.55 -1.76
C SER A 288 8.54 -6.62 -1.47
N PRO A 289 9.15 -5.56 -0.92
CA PRO A 289 10.57 -5.55 -0.56
C PRO A 289 10.80 -6.23 0.80
N LEU A 290 10.45 -7.52 0.89
CA LEU A 290 10.62 -8.28 2.13
C LEU A 290 12.08 -8.23 2.60
N THR A 291 12.26 -8.17 3.92
CA THR A 291 13.58 -8.41 4.50
C THR A 291 14.04 -9.84 4.19
N HIS A 292 15.35 -10.09 4.21
CA HIS A 292 15.91 -11.43 4.01
C HIS A 292 15.25 -12.45 4.94
N ASP A 293 15.21 -12.16 6.24
CA ASP A 293 14.62 -13.06 7.26
C ASP A 293 13.14 -13.35 6.98
N SER A 294 12.37 -12.33 6.57
CA SER A 294 10.97 -12.50 6.22
C SER A 294 10.79 -13.36 4.96
N ALA A 295 11.65 -13.18 3.97
CA ALA A 295 11.61 -14.00 2.75
C ALA A 295 11.99 -15.46 3.04
N VAL A 296 13.01 -15.69 3.86
CA VAL A 296 13.41 -17.05 4.30
C VAL A 296 12.29 -17.71 5.12
N ASP A 297 11.62 -16.96 6.02
CA ASP A 297 10.46 -17.48 6.76
C ASP A 297 9.34 -17.90 5.81
N VAL A 298 9.02 -17.06 4.80
CA VAL A 298 8.06 -17.41 3.73
C VAL A 298 8.42 -18.72 3.04
N LEU A 299 9.69 -18.92 2.63
CA LEU A 299 10.15 -20.16 1.97
C LEU A 299 9.99 -21.37 2.89
N ASN A 300 10.29 -21.20 4.18
CA ASN A 300 10.13 -22.26 5.19
C ASN A 300 8.67 -22.68 5.38
N LYS A 301 7.70 -21.77 5.20
CA LYS A 301 6.25 -22.04 5.37
C LYS A 301 5.59 -22.65 4.13
N LEU A 302 6.21 -22.62 2.97
CA LEU A 302 5.67 -23.25 1.75
C LEU A 302 5.44 -24.74 1.97
N ALA A 303 4.31 -25.24 1.47
CA ALA A 303 4.02 -26.67 1.45
C ALA A 303 4.91 -27.40 0.43
N THR A 304 5.19 -28.67 0.67
CA THR A 304 5.85 -29.53 -0.34
C THR A 304 4.89 -29.83 -1.50
N ARG A 305 5.37 -29.71 -2.72
CA ARG A 305 4.57 -29.78 -3.95
C ARG A 305 5.27 -30.64 -5.02
N ASP A 306 4.49 -31.30 -5.86
CA ASP A 306 4.96 -32.14 -6.99
C ASP A 306 4.72 -31.51 -8.38
N ASN A 307 4.00 -30.40 -8.44
CA ASN A 307 3.57 -29.74 -9.67
C ASN A 307 4.35 -28.45 -10.00
N SER A 308 5.48 -28.24 -9.36
CA SER A 308 6.41 -27.13 -9.57
C SER A 308 5.77 -25.74 -9.65
N PRO A 309 4.99 -25.31 -8.63
CA PRO A 309 4.46 -23.98 -8.62
C PRO A 309 5.57 -22.93 -8.52
N VAL A 310 5.26 -21.69 -8.88
CA VAL A 310 6.23 -20.59 -8.88
C VAL A 310 5.99 -19.65 -7.71
N ILE A 311 7.05 -19.37 -6.92
CA ILE A 311 7.07 -18.19 -6.06
C ILE A 311 7.92 -17.10 -6.73
N LYS A 312 7.39 -15.88 -6.80
CA LYS A 312 8.07 -14.73 -7.39
C LYS A 312 8.23 -13.61 -6.40
N PHE A 313 9.47 -13.27 -6.09
CA PHE A 313 9.84 -12.15 -5.24
C PHE A 313 10.08 -10.86 -6.03
N SER A 314 10.25 -9.76 -5.30
CA SER A 314 10.81 -8.51 -5.80
C SER A 314 12.32 -8.65 -6.00
N LYS A 315 12.88 -7.92 -6.96
CA LYS A 315 14.34 -7.79 -7.11
C LYS A 315 15.04 -7.16 -5.89
N ALA A 316 14.28 -6.44 -5.06
CA ALA A 316 14.75 -5.88 -3.80
C ALA A 316 14.95 -6.94 -2.69
N VAL A 317 14.49 -8.18 -2.91
CA VAL A 317 14.70 -9.29 -1.98
C VAL A 317 15.98 -10.02 -2.34
N GLY A 318 16.93 -10.05 -1.40
CA GLY A 318 18.18 -10.80 -1.54
C GLY A 318 18.04 -12.18 -0.89
N LEU A 319 18.41 -13.24 -1.61
CA LEU A 319 18.42 -14.61 -1.12
C LEU A 319 19.72 -15.29 -1.51
N TYR A 320 20.30 -16.07 -0.61
CA TYR A 320 21.40 -16.99 -0.93
C TYR A 320 20.89 -18.21 -1.69
N GLN A 321 21.79 -18.93 -2.34
CA GLN A 321 21.40 -20.17 -3.02
C GLN A 321 20.83 -21.19 -2.03
N SER A 322 21.39 -21.28 -0.84
CA SER A 322 20.91 -22.13 0.25
C SER A 322 19.45 -21.81 0.67
N ASP A 323 19.06 -20.54 0.64
CA ASP A 323 17.66 -20.14 0.93
C ASP A 323 16.72 -20.58 -0.20
N ILE A 324 17.15 -20.37 -1.45
CA ILE A 324 16.40 -20.79 -2.64
C ILE A 324 16.18 -22.33 -2.62
N ASP A 325 17.18 -23.08 -2.17
CA ASP A 325 17.13 -24.53 -2.06
C ASP A 325 16.06 -25.03 -1.07
N ILE A 326 15.69 -24.23 -0.05
CA ILE A 326 14.56 -24.53 0.84
C ILE A 326 13.27 -24.74 0.02
N ALA A 327 12.99 -23.83 -0.90
CA ALA A 327 11.77 -23.90 -1.73
C ALA A 327 11.91 -24.95 -2.83
N THR A 328 13.08 -25.07 -3.49
CA THR A 328 13.29 -26.02 -4.57
C THR A 328 13.22 -27.47 -4.07
N ASN A 329 13.72 -27.75 -2.85
CA ASN A 329 13.58 -29.05 -2.20
C ASN A 329 12.11 -29.38 -1.84
N LYS A 330 11.25 -28.37 -1.75
CA LYS A 330 9.79 -28.52 -1.60
C LYS A 330 9.06 -28.55 -2.93
N GLY A 331 9.76 -28.56 -4.06
CA GLY A 331 9.19 -28.63 -5.41
C GLY A 331 8.72 -27.29 -5.99
N TRP A 332 9.14 -26.14 -5.40
CA TRP A 332 8.83 -24.80 -5.92
C TRP A 332 9.93 -24.26 -6.83
N SER A 333 9.53 -23.48 -7.82
CA SER A 333 10.45 -22.65 -8.59
C SER A 333 10.50 -21.24 -8.00
N VAL A 334 11.70 -20.72 -7.71
CA VAL A 334 11.90 -19.37 -7.16
C VAL A 334 12.37 -18.43 -8.28
N SER A 335 11.80 -17.22 -8.33
CA SER A 335 12.17 -16.21 -9.33
C SER A 335 12.04 -14.80 -8.80
N GLY A 336 12.63 -13.83 -9.49
CA GLY A 336 12.48 -12.39 -9.23
C GLY A 336 13.41 -11.82 -8.16
N CYS A 337 13.88 -12.62 -7.18
CA CYS A 337 14.84 -12.18 -6.17
C CYS A 337 16.23 -11.89 -6.78
N SER A 338 17.06 -11.18 -6.02
CA SER A 338 18.49 -11.05 -6.28
C SER A 338 19.21 -12.22 -5.60
N VAL A 339 19.98 -13.02 -6.38
CA VAL A 339 20.80 -14.08 -5.79
C VAL A 339 22.07 -13.45 -5.21
N LEU A 340 22.30 -13.70 -3.93
CA LEU A 340 23.42 -13.13 -3.18
C LEU A 340 24.65 -14.03 -3.25
N VAL A 341 25.82 -13.43 -3.22
CA VAL A 341 27.08 -14.11 -2.92
C VAL A 341 27.35 -14.05 -1.42
N GLU A 342 27.79 -15.16 -0.83
CA GLU A 342 28.07 -15.25 0.61
C GLU A 342 29.24 -14.37 1.04
N ASP A 343 30.30 -14.33 0.20
CA ASP A 343 31.47 -13.49 0.43
C ASP A 343 31.49 -12.32 -0.57
N PRO A 344 31.22 -11.08 -0.13
CA PRO A 344 31.26 -9.90 -0.99
C PRO A 344 32.59 -9.70 -1.72
N SER A 345 33.70 -10.19 -1.13
CA SER A 345 35.03 -10.10 -1.73
C SER A 345 35.20 -10.97 -2.98
N THR A 346 34.30 -11.90 -3.23
CA THR A 346 34.29 -12.76 -4.43
C THR A 346 33.34 -12.27 -5.52
N ALA A 347 32.51 -11.26 -5.24
CA ALA A 347 31.48 -10.79 -6.16
C ALA A 347 32.08 -10.29 -7.49
N THR A 348 31.37 -10.60 -8.57
CA THR A 348 31.63 -10.01 -9.90
C THR A 348 30.63 -8.89 -10.19
N VAL A 349 30.92 -8.03 -11.18
CA VAL A 349 30.01 -6.94 -11.58
C VAL A 349 28.62 -7.50 -11.89
N GLY A 350 27.62 -6.90 -11.28
CA GLY A 350 26.23 -7.32 -11.41
C GLY A 350 25.73 -8.26 -10.32
N GLN A 351 26.60 -8.92 -9.56
CA GLN A 351 26.21 -9.74 -8.41
C GLN A 351 25.90 -8.90 -7.19
N SER A 352 25.11 -9.45 -6.29
CA SER A 352 24.63 -8.79 -5.06
C SER A 352 25.18 -9.50 -3.83
N ALA A 353 25.36 -8.73 -2.75
CA ALA A 353 25.76 -9.23 -1.44
C ALA A 353 25.11 -8.40 -0.32
N PHE A 354 25.06 -8.92 0.90
CA PHE A 354 24.82 -8.10 2.08
C PHE A 354 26.12 -7.47 2.56
N ILE A 355 26.09 -6.15 2.80
CA ILE A 355 27.20 -5.40 3.36
C ILE A 355 26.64 -4.55 4.50
N ASP A 356 27.07 -4.80 5.72
CA ASP A 356 26.60 -4.13 6.94
C ASP A 356 25.06 -4.19 7.11
N GLY A 357 24.43 -5.29 6.71
CA GLY A 357 22.98 -5.46 6.78
C GLY A 357 22.20 -4.83 5.61
N GLU A 358 22.86 -4.12 4.70
CA GLU A 358 22.25 -3.55 3.50
C GLU A 358 22.54 -4.40 2.27
N MET A 359 21.51 -4.69 1.47
CA MET A 359 21.70 -5.38 0.20
C MET A 359 22.30 -4.42 -0.82
N ALA A 360 23.46 -4.77 -1.34
CA ALA A 360 24.19 -3.96 -2.31
C ALA A 360 24.59 -4.79 -3.55
N LYS A 361 24.75 -4.11 -4.67
CA LYS A 361 25.19 -4.69 -5.95
C LYS A 361 26.58 -4.25 -6.28
N CYS A 362 27.42 -5.19 -6.67
CA CYS A 362 28.74 -4.92 -7.17
C CYS A 362 28.66 -4.19 -8.53
N VAL A 363 29.21 -2.98 -8.60
CA VAL A 363 29.21 -2.14 -9.82
C VAL A 363 30.58 -2.06 -10.49
N TYR A 364 31.64 -2.43 -9.79
CA TYR A 364 33.00 -2.41 -10.32
C TYR A 364 33.90 -3.41 -9.58
N VAL A 365 34.81 -4.03 -10.31
CA VAL A 365 35.90 -4.87 -9.79
C VAL A 365 37.20 -4.38 -10.42
N ALA A 366 38.16 -3.98 -9.60
CA ALA A 366 39.50 -3.63 -10.08
C ALA A 366 40.31 -4.88 -10.46
N ASP A 367 41.15 -4.79 -11.50
CA ASP A 367 42.01 -5.89 -11.95
C ASP A 367 43.01 -6.32 -10.86
N THR A 368 43.42 -5.40 -10.01
CA THR A 368 44.30 -5.64 -8.87
C THR A 368 43.77 -4.96 -7.61
N PRO A 369 44.07 -5.52 -6.41
CA PRO A 369 43.69 -4.85 -5.16
C PRO A 369 44.20 -3.44 -5.06
N GLN A 370 43.36 -2.50 -4.66
CA GLN A 370 43.67 -1.08 -4.47
C GLN A 370 43.71 -0.76 -2.97
N ALA A 371 44.23 0.42 -2.62
CA ALA A 371 44.29 0.88 -1.23
C ALA A 371 42.87 1.03 -0.60
N TRP A 372 41.84 1.26 -1.42
CA TRP A 372 40.45 1.39 -1.00
C TRP A 372 39.68 0.06 -1.03
N GLY A 373 40.28 -1.01 -1.52
CA GLY A 373 39.64 -2.34 -1.74
C GLY A 373 39.72 -2.77 -3.19
N GLN A 374 39.00 -3.80 -3.56
CA GLN A 374 38.99 -4.30 -4.96
C GLN A 374 37.60 -4.15 -5.60
N ARG A 375 36.54 -4.02 -4.84
CA ARG A 375 35.17 -3.98 -5.33
C ARG A 375 34.44 -2.73 -4.84
N VAL A 376 33.59 -2.19 -5.72
CA VAL A 376 32.70 -1.08 -5.41
C VAL A 376 31.27 -1.58 -5.44
N PHE A 377 30.55 -1.35 -4.38
CA PHE A 377 29.15 -1.69 -4.25
C PHE A 377 28.30 -0.44 -4.07
N THR A 378 27.03 -0.52 -4.48
CA THR A 378 26.01 0.51 -4.22
C THR A 378 24.68 -0.13 -3.81
N THR A 379 23.88 0.59 -3.02
CA THR A 379 22.55 0.14 -2.59
C THR A 379 21.60 -0.02 -3.76
N PHE A 380 20.56 -0.84 -3.61
CA PHE A 380 19.51 -1.03 -4.63
C PHE A 380 18.55 0.16 -4.70
N SER A 381 18.29 0.79 -3.57
CA SER A 381 17.35 1.90 -3.46
C SER A 381 18.05 3.23 -3.19
N PHE A 382 17.37 4.32 -3.47
CA PHE A 382 17.77 5.62 -2.95
C PHE A 382 17.49 5.67 -1.45
N PHE A 383 18.36 6.38 -0.74
CA PHE A 383 18.15 6.63 0.67
C PHE A 383 16.99 7.61 0.88
N GLU A 384 16.12 7.27 1.80
CA GLU A 384 15.06 8.13 2.35
C GLU A 384 15.36 8.33 3.83
N ASN A 385 15.41 9.58 4.29
CA ASN A 385 15.68 9.86 5.69
C ASN A 385 14.46 9.60 6.59
N SER A 386 14.64 9.64 7.90
CA SER A 386 13.59 9.40 8.90
C SER A 386 12.37 10.32 8.79
N ASN A 387 12.46 11.43 8.04
CA ASN A 387 11.36 12.38 7.79
C ASN A 387 10.67 12.16 6.43
N GLY A 388 11.01 11.10 5.69
CA GLY A 388 10.43 10.80 4.39
C GLY A 388 10.98 11.65 3.25
N VAL A 389 12.19 12.21 3.40
CA VAL A 389 12.87 13.01 2.36
C VAL A 389 13.86 12.13 1.63
N TYR A 390 13.82 12.09 0.31
CA TYR A 390 14.73 11.35 -0.57
C TYR A 390 15.43 12.22 -1.62
N ARG A 391 15.15 13.52 -1.66
CA ARG A 391 15.93 14.50 -2.45
C ARG A 391 16.63 15.45 -1.51
N PHE A 392 17.95 15.57 -1.66
CA PHE A 392 18.82 16.33 -0.76
C PHE A 392 19.59 17.35 -1.55
N GLN A 393 19.78 18.56 -0.98
CA GLN A 393 20.70 19.54 -1.52
C GLN A 393 22.15 19.13 -1.21
N TRP A 394 23.09 19.51 -2.09
CA TRP A 394 24.52 19.31 -1.81
C TRP A 394 24.97 20.10 -0.58
N GLY A 395 24.39 21.28 -0.37
CA GLY A 395 24.76 22.21 0.71
C GLY A 395 25.97 23.09 0.37
N GLY A 396 26.19 24.08 1.20
CA GLY A 396 27.34 24.98 1.01
C GLY A 396 27.26 25.86 -0.24
N TYR A 397 26.04 26.23 -0.70
CA TYR A 397 25.87 27.18 -1.81
C TYR A 397 26.65 28.48 -1.53
N GLY A 398 27.50 28.89 -2.46
CA GLY A 398 28.41 30.03 -2.29
C GLY A 398 29.70 29.71 -1.50
N THR A 399 29.88 28.48 -1.02
CA THR A 399 31.09 28.06 -0.29
C THR A 399 31.97 27.17 -1.16
N GLU A 400 33.22 27.55 -1.35
CA GLU A 400 34.23 26.68 -1.98
C GLU A 400 34.75 25.69 -0.94
N THR A 401 34.63 24.39 -1.22
CA THR A 401 35.12 23.33 -0.31
C THR A 401 36.53 22.89 -0.66
N GLY A 402 36.98 23.16 -1.91
CA GLY A 402 38.24 22.69 -2.43
C GLY A 402 38.33 21.19 -2.69
N ILE A 403 37.22 20.45 -2.53
CA ILE A 403 37.19 19.01 -2.72
C ILE A 403 37.00 18.69 -4.21
N ARG A 404 38.08 18.44 -4.92
CA ARG A 404 38.13 18.20 -6.37
C ARG A 404 38.72 16.83 -6.74
N ASN A 405 38.71 15.88 -5.80
CA ASN A 405 39.18 14.53 -6.06
C ASN A 405 38.12 13.74 -6.80
N TYR A 406 38.28 13.54 -8.10
CA TYR A 406 37.33 12.93 -8.99
C TYR A 406 37.53 11.43 -9.17
N GLU A 407 38.77 10.97 -8.96
CA GLU A 407 39.21 9.62 -9.27
C GLU A 407 38.58 8.58 -8.38
N MET A 408 38.49 7.36 -8.92
CA MET A 408 38.01 6.16 -8.21
C MET A 408 38.75 6.02 -6.85
N GLY A 409 38.01 5.70 -5.81
CA GLY A 409 38.52 5.49 -4.47
C GLY A 409 38.53 6.74 -3.57
N ASN A 410 38.21 7.92 -4.10
CA ASN A 410 38.17 9.14 -3.31
C ASN A 410 36.84 9.48 -2.67
N GLY A 411 35.75 8.77 -3.01
CA GLY A 411 34.39 9.07 -2.51
C GLY A 411 34.32 9.06 -0.99
N LEU A 412 34.91 8.06 -0.34
CA LEU A 412 34.94 7.96 1.12
C LEU A 412 35.68 9.11 1.77
N SER A 413 36.90 9.46 1.26
CA SER A 413 37.69 10.56 1.76
C SER A 413 37.01 11.91 1.57
N ASN A 414 36.43 12.14 0.38
CA ASN A 414 35.68 13.35 0.08
C ASN A 414 34.47 13.48 1.01
N THR A 415 33.69 12.39 1.19
CA THR A 415 32.52 12.38 2.07
C THR A 415 32.91 12.75 3.51
N ASN A 416 33.98 12.16 4.06
CA ASN A 416 34.41 12.44 5.41
C ASN A 416 34.84 13.92 5.57
N SER A 417 35.53 14.46 4.59
CA SER A 417 35.95 15.87 4.59
C SER A 417 34.77 16.83 4.54
N LEU A 418 33.77 16.55 3.69
CA LEU A 418 32.58 17.37 3.51
C LEU A 418 31.62 17.29 4.71
N ILE A 419 31.49 16.11 5.35
CA ILE A 419 30.76 15.96 6.61
C ILE A 419 31.38 16.87 7.69
N ALA A 420 32.72 16.92 7.79
CA ALA A 420 33.42 17.73 8.77
C ALA A 420 33.24 19.25 8.55
N MET A 421 32.97 19.69 7.32
CA MET A 421 32.68 21.10 7.01
C MET A 421 31.28 21.56 7.45
N ASN A 422 30.39 20.66 7.81
CA ASN A 422 29.01 20.94 8.26
C ASN A 422 28.26 21.92 7.35
N LEU A 423 28.27 21.67 6.05
CA LEU A 423 27.64 22.50 5.04
C LEU A 423 26.12 22.56 5.22
N GLN A 424 25.53 23.74 5.06
CA GLN A 424 24.11 23.98 5.22
C GLN A 424 23.41 24.14 3.88
N SER A 425 22.13 23.78 3.82
CA SER A 425 21.23 24.08 2.69
C SER A 425 20.83 25.56 2.70
N THR A 426 20.31 26.04 1.57
CA THR A 426 19.83 27.42 1.43
C THR A 426 18.45 27.66 2.03
N ASP A 427 17.66 26.62 2.26
CA ASP A 427 16.26 26.67 2.68
C ASP A 427 15.96 25.85 3.93
N GLY A 428 16.97 25.29 4.59
CA GLY A 428 16.84 24.46 5.77
C GLY A 428 16.45 23.01 5.49
N THR A 429 16.37 22.58 4.21
CA THR A 429 16.20 21.17 3.88
C THR A 429 17.47 20.37 4.22
N PRO A 430 17.36 19.06 4.58
CA PRO A 430 18.53 18.23 4.84
C PRO A 430 19.47 18.19 3.64
N THR A 431 20.79 18.29 3.91
CA THR A 431 21.82 18.14 2.88
C THR A 431 22.11 16.66 2.61
N VAL A 432 22.79 16.36 1.50
CA VAL A 432 23.28 15.01 1.21
C VAL A 432 24.25 14.51 2.29
N TRP A 433 24.95 15.42 2.97
CA TRP A 433 25.87 15.11 4.07
C TRP A 433 25.12 14.73 5.35
N ASP A 434 23.98 15.34 5.61
CA ASP A 434 23.09 14.94 6.72
C ASP A 434 22.47 13.59 6.43
N ALA A 435 22.05 13.34 5.19
CA ALA A 435 21.50 12.08 4.75
C ALA A 435 22.50 10.91 4.90
N ILE A 436 23.76 11.08 4.46
CA ILE A 436 24.77 10.02 4.61
C ILE A 436 25.18 9.80 6.07
N LYS A 437 25.18 10.85 6.92
CA LYS A 437 25.37 10.69 8.37
C LYS A 437 24.26 9.85 8.98
N GLU A 438 23.00 10.13 8.62
CA GLU A 438 21.86 9.36 9.08
C GLU A 438 21.94 7.89 8.61
N PHE A 439 22.28 7.66 7.34
CA PHE A 439 22.48 6.30 6.82
C PHE A 439 23.59 5.57 7.60
N ARG A 440 24.72 6.21 7.88
CA ARG A 440 25.82 5.64 8.66
C ARG A 440 25.46 5.36 10.12
N SER A 441 24.44 6.02 10.68
CA SER A 441 23.99 5.76 12.06
C SER A 441 23.44 4.36 12.26
N THR A 442 22.97 3.71 11.19
CA THR A 442 22.44 2.34 11.17
C THR A 442 23.34 1.35 10.42
N HIS A 443 24.34 1.85 9.72
CA HIS A 443 25.32 1.07 8.94
C HIS A 443 26.74 1.45 9.39
N SER A 444 27.77 1.07 8.65
CA SER A 444 29.15 1.45 9.00
C SER A 444 29.59 2.75 8.32
N ASP A 445 30.65 3.37 8.85
CA ASP A 445 31.27 4.60 8.31
C ASP A 445 31.92 4.42 6.92
N ARG A 446 32.01 3.19 6.42
CA ARG A 446 32.54 2.90 5.08
C ARG A 446 31.58 3.26 3.95
N TRP A 447 30.31 3.53 4.23
CA TRP A 447 29.37 4.03 3.24
C TRP A 447 29.59 5.53 2.96
N PHE A 448 29.51 5.92 1.70
CA PHE A 448 29.87 7.28 1.27
C PHE A 448 29.04 7.77 0.08
N VAL A 449 29.07 9.08 -0.15
CA VAL A 449 28.57 9.72 -1.37
C VAL A 449 29.64 9.54 -2.44
N PRO A 450 29.36 8.90 -3.57
CA PRO A 450 30.39 8.57 -4.58
C PRO A 450 31.04 9.83 -5.18
N CYS A 451 32.31 9.77 -5.55
CA CYS A 451 32.95 10.80 -6.36
C CYS A 451 32.47 10.72 -7.83
N ARG A 452 32.94 11.66 -8.67
CA ARG A 452 32.53 11.74 -10.09
C ARG A 452 32.69 10.40 -10.84
N ASP A 453 33.88 9.81 -10.72
CA ASP A 453 34.22 8.60 -11.48
C ASP A 453 33.46 7.37 -10.94
N GLU A 454 33.19 7.31 -9.65
CA GLU A 454 32.35 6.27 -9.04
C GLU A 454 30.89 6.40 -9.46
N VAL A 455 30.33 7.62 -9.55
CA VAL A 455 28.98 7.85 -10.07
C VAL A 455 28.84 7.37 -11.52
N ALA A 456 29.90 7.47 -12.32
CA ALA A 456 29.90 7.01 -13.71
C ALA A 456 29.68 5.50 -13.83
N LEU A 457 30.10 4.69 -12.84
CA LEU A 457 29.91 3.24 -12.82
C LEU A 457 28.42 2.81 -12.87
N LEU A 458 27.51 3.67 -12.38
CA LEU A 458 26.08 3.39 -12.42
C LEU A 458 25.54 3.24 -13.86
N LYS A 459 26.25 3.79 -14.85
CA LYS A 459 25.86 3.73 -16.27
C LYS A 459 26.41 2.50 -16.95
N GLU A 460 27.63 2.11 -16.64
CA GLU A 460 28.27 0.94 -17.23
C GLU A 460 27.59 -0.37 -16.81
N GLY A 461 27.00 -0.39 -15.61
CA GLY A 461 26.32 -1.55 -15.02
C GLY A 461 24.88 -1.80 -15.45
N ASN A 462 24.34 -1.18 -16.53
CA ASN A 462 22.95 -1.31 -16.97
C ASN A 462 21.90 -0.97 -15.88
N TRP A 463 22.12 0.04 -15.07
CA TRP A 463 21.20 0.55 -14.07
C TRP A 463 20.19 1.53 -14.70
N SER A 464 19.37 1.01 -15.60
CA SER A 464 18.42 1.81 -16.39
C SER A 464 17.13 2.20 -15.64
N ASP A 465 17.06 1.97 -14.33
CA ASP A 465 15.77 1.86 -13.69
C ASP A 465 15.19 3.15 -13.10
N THR A 466 15.86 4.30 -13.16
CA THR A 466 15.24 5.45 -12.50
C THR A 466 15.23 6.79 -13.23
N GLY A 467 15.96 7.00 -14.30
CA GLY A 467 15.97 8.34 -14.97
C GLY A 467 16.33 9.53 -14.06
N GLU A 468 16.84 9.29 -12.85
CA GLU A 468 17.00 10.29 -11.82
C GLU A 468 18.47 10.72 -11.68
N SER A 469 18.70 12.00 -11.47
CA SER A 469 20.03 12.56 -11.23
C SER A 469 20.49 12.37 -9.79
N LYS A 470 21.78 12.11 -9.58
CA LYS A 470 22.37 11.78 -8.28
C LYS A 470 23.55 12.69 -7.98
N TRP A 471 23.73 13.06 -6.70
CA TRP A 471 24.89 13.83 -6.26
C TRP A 471 26.17 13.00 -6.27
N SER A 472 27.30 13.68 -6.58
CA SER A 472 28.64 13.18 -6.29
C SER A 472 29.28 13.98 -5.12
N SER A 473 30.32 13.42 -4.53
CA SER A 473 31.09 14.08 -3.49
C SER A 473 32.15 15.06 -4.02
N SER A 474 32.13 15.40 -5.32
CA SER A 474 33.13 16.27 -5.95
C SER A 474 32.50 17.58 -6.41
N GLU A 475 33.21 18.70 -6.16
CA GLU A 475 32.87 20.00 -6.74
C GLU A 475 33.22 20.05 -8.24
N TYR A 476 32.47 20.86 -8.98
CA TYR A 476 32.83 21.17 -10.37
C TYR A 476 34.01 22.10 -10.45
N ASP A 477 34.96 21.78 -11.33
CA ASP A 477 36.20 22.55 -11.50
C ASP A 477 36.00 23.83 -12.30
N THR A 478 35.30 24.80 -11.72
CA THR A 478 35.11 26.14 -12.28
C THR A 478 35.33 27.19 -11.20
N SER A 479 35.41 28.46 -11.59
CA SER A 479 35.42 29.59 -10.67
C SER A 479 34.09 29.79 -9.92
N SER A 480 33.10 28.95 -10.14
CA SER A 480 31.77 29.02 -9.50
C SER A 480 31.69 28.08 -8.31
N ASN A 481 31.65 28.64 -7.10
CA ASN A 481 31.51 27.90 -5.84
C ASN A 481 30.11 27.25 -5.65
N ASN A 482 29.25 27.39 -6.65
CA ASN A 482 27.85 26.96 -6.57
C ASN A 482 27.55 25.64 -7.30
N LEU A 483 28.54 25.02 -7.92
CA LEU A 483 28.37 23.84 -8.75
C LEU A 483 29.01 22.60 -8.13
N ALA A 484 28.33 21.46 -8.29
CA ALA A 484 28.84 20.13 -7.97
C ALA A 484 28.51 19.15 -9.10
N TYR A 485 29.23 18.04 -9.19
CA TYR A 485 28.94 17.01 -10.17
C TYR A 485 27.67 16.25 -9.82
N VAL A 486 26.87 15.92 -10.84
CA VAL A 486 25.72 15.02 -10.76
C VAL A 486 25.76 14.00 -11.89
N SER A 487 25.29 12.79 -11.65
CA SER A 487 25.01 11.83 -12.72
C SER A 487 23.70 12.19 -13.40
N VAL A 488 23.69 12.21 -14.74
CA VAL A 488 22.49 12.51 -15.54
C VAL A 488 22.09 11.28 -16.37
N TYR A 489 20.79 11.00 -16.42
CA TYR A 489 20.24 9.80 -17.04
C TYR A 489 20.67 9.57 -18.50
N ASP A 490 20.63 10.58 -19.35
CA ASP A 490 20.84 10.44 -20.81
C ASP A 490 22.26 10.80 -21.27
N SER A 491 23.20 11.06 -20.37
CA SER A 491 24.56 11.42 -20.76
C SER A 491 25.56 10.38 -20.29
N PRO A 492 26.51 9.97 -21.12
CA PRO A 492 27.61 9.10 -20.67
C PRO A 492 28.57 9.81 -19.70
N TYR A 493 28.38 11.10 -19.48
CA TYR A 493 29.22 11.91 -18.60
C TYR A 493 28.40 12.51 -17.46
N SER A 494 28.98 12.63 -16.27
CA SER A 494 28.42 13.47 -15.22
C SER A 494 28.48 14.94 -15.67
N ARG A 495 27.47 15.74 -15.30
CA ARG A 495 27.45 17.18 -15.49
C ARG A 495 27.56 17.90 -14.15
N SER A 496 27.88 19.18 -14.19
CA SER A 496 27.75 20.05 -13.03
C SER A 496 26.32 20.58 -12.88
N ASP A 497 25.88 20.78 -11.65
CA ASP A 497 24.64 21.47 -11.33
C ASP A 497 24.74 22.27 -10.04
N ASN A 498 23.79 23.19 -9.82
CA ASN A 498 23.80 24.04 -8.65
C ASN A 498 23.63 23.23 -7.36
N LYS A 499 24.43 23.54 -6.35
CA LYS A 499 24.42 22.87 -5.03
C LYS A 499 23.11 23.01 -4.27
N ASN A 500 22.24 23.95 -4.65
CA ASN A 500 20.91 24.14 -4.05
C ASN A 500 19.77 23.34 -4.74
N GLN A 501 20.09 22.56 -5.78
CA GLN A 501 19.12 21.63 -6.35
C GLN A 501 19.00 20.37 -5.48
N GLY A 502 17.83 19.79 -5.40
CA GLY A 502 17.60 18.55 -4.68
C GLY A 502 17.74 17.34 -5.60
N TYR A 503 18.66 16.42 -5.29
CA TYR A 503 18.88 15.17 -6.00
C TYR A 503 18.92 13.97 -5.05
N PHE A 504 18.85 12.78 -5.60
CA PHE A 504 18.82 11.55 -4.84
C PHE A 504 20.20 11.14 -4.33
N LEU A 505 20.24 10.53 -3.14
CA LEU A 505 21.42 9.86 -2.61
C LEU A 505 21.33 8.35 -2.85
N ARG A 506 22.39 7.77 -3.41
CA ARG A 506 22.63 6.33 -3.46
C ARG A 506 24.00 6.07 -2.84
N PRO A 507 24.05 5.54 -1.62
CA PRO A 507 25.31 5.26 -0.96
C PRO A 507 26.16 4.21 -1.66
N PHE A 508 27.48 4.37 -1.60
CA PHE A 508 28.50 3.45 -2.11
C PHE A 508 29.35 2.92 -0.96
N THR A 509 29.97 1.77 -1.16
CA THR A 509 30.99 1.23 -0.26
C THR A 509 32.02 0.41 -1.04
N TYR A 510 33.19 0.23 -0.44
CA TYR A 510 34.27 -0.60 -0.97
C TYR A 510 34.38 -1.93 -0.22
N VAL A 511 34.78 -2.99 -0.93
CA VAL A 511 35.09 -4.32 -0.41
C VAL A 511 36.33 -4.91 -1.08
#